data_6be51e95d7bd5dda4b3fad93798c5363
#
_entry.id   6be51e95d7bd5dda4b3fad93798c5363
#
_cell.length_a   1.000
_cell.length_b   1.000
_cell.length_c   1.000
_cell.angle_alpha   90.00
_cell.angle_beta   90.00
_cell.angle_gamma   90.00
#
_symmetry.space_group_name_H-M   'P 1'
#
loop_
_entity.id
_entity.type
_entity.pdbx_description
1 polymer ?
#
loop_
_entity_poly.entity_id
_entity_poly.type
_entity_poly.pdbx_seq_one_letter_code
_entity_poly.pdbx_strand_id
1 'polypeptide(L)'
;MAIEQEDFILLKQIRTALLEASPDIPREESCAILGDCHIHVGLETFKNQMQFGTVETFDIVGHPTHKVNLNELLDKSFYDKYDWIIDSGTLYCCFDVSTVFENITNMLKNKGVVVHTGNLSGFYGRGFYSISPALFRDFYNCNNFTIETTATKTRQTRTWKYFNYEDTYLANRDLSFQRVAGEFVPEIPNDSMIFCCATRKERSPFKKPVPEHFINTDGK
;
A
#
# COMPACT_ATOMS: atom_id res chain seq x y z
N MET A 1 -7.18 12.65 3.37
CA MET A 1 -5.96 11.85 3.06
C MET A 1 -4.77 12.79 3.13
N ALA A 2 -3.62 12.32 3.57
CA ALA A 2 -2.44 13.16 3.67
C ALA A 2 -1.17 12.30 3.68
N ILE A 3 -0.10 12.82 3.09
CA ILE A 3 1.27 12.36 3.31
C ILE A 3 1.85 13.26 4.41
N GLU A 4 1.79 12.79 5.65
CA GLU A 4 2.31 13.50 6.80
C GLU A 4 3.84 13.46 6.84
N GLN A 5 4.46 14.20 7.76
CA GLN A 5 5.92 14.27 7.86
C GLN A 5 6.56 12.90 8.08
N GLU A 6 6.02 12.11 8.99
CA GLU A 6 6.53 10.76 9.28
C GLU A 6 6.38 9.79 8.10
N ASP A 7 5.31 9.93 7.31
CA ASP A 7 5.10 9.14 6.10
C ASP A 7 6.14 9.51 5.03
N PHE A 8 6.40 10.80 4.88
CA PHE A 8 7.40 11.29 3.95
C PHE A 8 8.83 10.85 4.32
N ILE A 9 9.17 10.87 5.62
CA ILE A 9 10.48 10.37 6.10
C ILE A 9 10.62 8.88 5.75
N LEU A 10 9.59 8.07 6.03
CA LEU A 10 9.61 6.64 5.71
C LEU A 10 9.73 6.39 4.21
N LEU A 11 8.97 7.11 3.38
CA LEU A 11 9.06 7.01 1.92
C LEU A 11 10.48 7.32 1.41
N LYS A 12 11.13 8.35 1.94
CA LYS A 12 12.52 8.69 1.58
C LYS A 12 13.50 7.59 1.96
N GLN A 13 13.39 7.03 3.16
CA GLN A 13 14.24 5.93 3.62
C GLN A 13 14.10 4.71 2.72
N ILE A 14 12.86 4.32 2.38
CA ILE A 14 12.60 3.20 1.49
C ILE A 14 13.17 3.46 0.09
N ARG A 15 12.92 4.65 -0.46
CA ARG A 15 13.46 5.00 -1.77
C ARG A 15 14.99 4.93 -1.80
N THR A 16 15.64 5.48 -0.78
CA THR A 16 17.10 5.41 -0.68
C THR A 16 17.59 3.97 -0.64
N ALA A 17 16.98 3.12 0.20
CA ALA A 17 17.35 1.72 0.29
C ALA A 17 17.14 0.95 -1.03
N LEU A 18 16.04 1.21 -1.75
CA LEU A 18 15.78 0.58 -3.04
C LEU A 18 16.77 1.03 -4.12
N LEU A 19 17.13 2.31 -4.16
CA LEU A 19 18.14 2.84 -5.08
C LEU A 19 19.56 2.28 -4.80
N GLU A 20 19.90 2.08 -3.54
CA GLU A 20 21.17 1.46 -3.13
C GLU A 20 21.21 -0.03 -3.52
N ALA A 21 20.09 -0.74 -3.38
CA ALA A 21 19.98 -2.15 -3.77
C ALA A 21 19.89 -2.36 -5.30
N SER A 22 19.48 -1.34 -6.06
CA SER A 22 19.31 -1.40 -7.51
C SER A 22 19.80 -0.11 -8.17
N PRO A 23 21.11 0.07 -8.33
CA PRO A 23 21.71 1.32 -8.84
C PRO A 23 21.34 1.67 -10.28
N ASP A 24 20.76 0.74 -11.03
CA ASP A 24 20.33 0.92 -12.44
C ASP A 24 18.92 1.54 -12.55
N ILE A 25 18.25 1.85 -11.44
CA ILE A 25 16.93 2.52 -11.47
C ILE A 25 17.11 3.95 -12.02
N PRO A 26 16.32 4.37 -13.02
CA PRO A 26 16.38 5.73 -13.56
C PRO A 26 16.17 6.79 -12.46
N ARG A 27 16.95 7.87 -12.48
CA ARG A 27 16.83 8.93 -11.47
C ARG A 27 15.58 9.81 -11.64
N GLU A 28 15.01 9.83 -12.83
CA GLU A 28 13.81 10.62 -13.17
C GLU A 28 12.59 9.71 -13.31
N GLU A 29 12.18 9.11 -12.21
CA GLU A 29 11.03 8.20 -12.19
C GLU A 29 9.70 8.96 -12.21
N SER A 30 8.70 8.34 -12.83
CA SER A 30 7.32 8.81 -12.84
C SER A 30 6.55 8.26 -11.62
N CYS A 31 5.83 9.15 -10.94
CA CYS A 31 5.03 8.80 -9.78
C CYS A 31 3.55 9.13 -9.98
N ALA A 32 2.67 8.19 -9.64
CA ALA A 32 1.24 8.42 -9.50
C ALA A 32 0.88 8.44 -8.01
N ILE A 33 0.11 9.43 -7.57
CA ILE A 33 -0.48 9.50 -6.24
C ILE A 33 -1.97 9.25 -6.37
N LEU A 34 -2.49 8.21 -5.71
CA LEU A 34 -3.92 7.93 -5.65
C LEU A 34 -4.56 8.80 -4.56
N GLY A 35 -5.44 9.70 -4.99
CA GLY A 35 -6.07 10.72 -4.18
C GLY A 35 -5.45 12.11 -4.40
N ASP A 36 -6.29 13.14 -4.36
CA ASP A 36 -5.87 14.54 -4.25
C ASP A 36 -5.59 14.84 -2.77
N CYS A 37 -4.46 14.33 -2.28
CA CYS A 37 -4.14 14.35 -0.87
C CYS A 37 -3.26 15.55 -0.48
N HIS A 38 -3.43 16.00 0.76
CA HIS A 38 -2.51 16.98 1.34
C HIS A 38 -1.11 16.36 1.51
N ILE A 39 -0.09 17.02 1.01
CA ILE A 39 1.31 16.64 1.19
C ILE A 39 1.97 17.64 2.11
N HIS A 40 2.45 17.18 3.27
CA HIS A 40 2.98 18.05 4.34
C HIS A 40 4.04 19.06 3.86
N VAL A 41 4.93 18.63 2.98
CA VAL A 41 5.99 19.50 2.42
C VAL A 41 5.57 20.24 1.15
N GLY A 42 4.34 20.02 0.65
CA GLY A 42 3.87 20.48 -0.65
C GLY A 42 4.38 19.62 -1.82
N LEU A 43 3.61 19.60 -2.91
CA LEU A 43 3.85 18.70 -4.05
C LEU A 43 5.21 18.90 -4.71
N GLU A 44 5.61 20.14 -4.98
CA GLU A 44 6.90 20.43 -5.62
C GLU A 44 8.09 20.05 -4.74
N THR A 45 8.02 20.33 -3.45
CA THR A 45 9.07 19.93 -2.51
C THR A 45 9.14 18.41 -2.40
N PHE A 46 7.99 17.75 -2.35
CA PHE A 46 7.90 16.28 -2.36
C PHE A 46 8.56 15.70 -3.62
N LYS A 47 8.16 16.16 -4.80
CA LYS A 47 8.72 15.76 -6.08
C LYS A 47 10.26 15.91 -6.10
N ASN A 48 10.75 17.08 -5.72
CA ASN A 48 12.18 17.38 -5.73
C ASN A 48 12.97 16.53 -4.72
N GLN A 49 12.49 16.38 -3.49
CA GLN A 49 13.17 15.59 -2.47
C GLN A 49 13.09 14.09 -2.69
N MET A 50 12.04 13.61 -3.35
CA MET A 50 11.92 12.23 -3.82
C MET A 50 12.64 12.00 -5.15
N GLN A 51 13.16 13.04 -5.81
CA GLN A 51 13.80 12.97 -7.12
C GLN A 51 12.92 12.33 -8.20
N PHE A 52 11.62 12.61 -8.17
CA PHE A 52 10.72 12.19 -9.23
C PHE A 52 10.78 13.18 -10.42
N GLY A 53 10.81 12.66 -11.65
CA GLY A 53 10.72 13.48 -12.86
C GLY A 53 9.31 14.05 -13.02
N THR A 54 8.29 13.23 -12.79
CA THR A 54 6.88 13.61 -12.83
C THR A 54 6.11 13.08 -11.62
N VAL A 55 5.14 13.86 -11.15
CA VAL A 55 4.17 13.41 -10.14
C VAL A 55 2.78 13.79 -10.63
N GLU A 56 1.90 12.81 -10.80
CA GLU A 56 0.51 12.97 -11.23
C GLU A 56 -0.44 12.45 -10.16
N THR A 57 -1.56 13.14 -9.93
CA THR A 57 -2.54 12.77 -8.91
C THR A 57 -3.84 12.28 -9.55
N PHE A 58 -4.50 11.31 -8.92
CA PHE A 58 -5.71 10.64 -9.42
C PHE A 58 -6.82 10.68 -8.37
N ASP A 59 -7.89 11.41 -8.62
CA ASP A 59 -9.05 11.47 -7.70
C ASP A 59 -10.35 11.77 -8.47
N ILE A 60 -11.47 11.47 -7.85
CA ILE A 60 -12.80 11.85 -8.34
C ILE A 60 -13.19 13.28 -7.94
N VAL A 61 -12.59 13.80 -6.89
CA VAL A 61 -12.86 15.12 -6.29
C VAL A 61 -11.61 15.98 -6.25
N GLY A 62 -11.77 17.27 -5.93
CA GLY A 62 -10.63 18.18 -5.82
C GLY A 62 -10.11 18.65 -7.18
N HIS A 63 -8.80 18.87 -7.22
CA HIS A 63 -8.05 19.35 -8.39
C HIS A 63 -6.89 18.42 -8.76
N PRO A 64 -7.15 17.09 -8.94
CA PRO A 64 -6.12 16.16 -9.33
C PRO A 64 -5.64 16.42 -10.77
N THR A 65 -4.47 15.89 -11.11
CA THR A 65 -3.98 15.87 -12.50
C THR A 65 -4.96 15.11 -13.41
N HIS A 66 -5.48 14.00 -12.91
CA HIS A 66 -6.46 13.17 -13.62
C HIS A 66 -7.71 12.99 -12.76
N LYS A 67 -8.83 13.55 -13.24
CA LYS A 67 -10.12 13.40 -12.57
C LYS A 67 -10.78 12.10 -13.00
N VAL A 68 -10.68 11.07 -12.18
CA VAL A 68 -11.11 9.70 -12.47
C VAL A 68 -11.79 9.03 -11.29
N ASN A 69 -12.64 8.04 -11.56
CA ASN A 69 -13.23 7.18 -10.54
C ASN A 69 -12.40 5.89 -10.43
N LEU A 70 -11.68 5.72 -9.34
CA LEU A 70 -10.84 4.53 -9.11
C LEU A 70 -11.64 3.25 -8.87
N ASN A 71 -12.96 3.33 -8.65
CA ASN A 71 -13.85 2.16 -8.64
C ASN A 71 -14.13 1.59 -10.04
N GLU A 72 -13.63 2.24 -11.09
CA GLU A 72 -13.76 1.82 -12.48
C GLU A 72 -12.37 1.54 -13.06
N LEU A 73 -12.30 0.65 -14.06
CA LEU A 73 -11.05 0.42 -14.76
C LEU A 73 -10.63 1.69 -15.51
N LEU A 74 -9.40 2.09 -15.29
CA LEU A 74 -8.83 3.26 -15.93
C LEU A 74 -8.52 2.99 -17.40
N ASP A 75 -8.43 4.07 -18.18
CA ASP A 75 -8.08 4.00 -19.58
C ASP A 75 -6.68 3.38 -19.79
N LYS A 76 -6.53 2.64 -20.87
CA LYS A 76 -5.28 1.94 -21.20
C LYS A 76 -4.09 2.87 -21.42
N SER A 77 -4.30 4.17 -21.63
CA SER A 77 -3.23 5.17 -21.73
C SER A 77 -2.45 5.35 -20.43
N PHE A 78 -2.98 4.85 -19.30
CA PHE A 78 -2.30 4.85 -18.01
C PHE A 78 -1.51 3.57 -17.74
N TYR A 79 -1.61 2.53 -18.60
CA TYR A 79 -0.98 1.24 -18.39
C TYR A 79 0.54 1.33 -18.58
N ASP A 80 1.29 0.63 -17.71
CA ASP A 80 2.76 0.58 -17.71
C ASP A 80 3.43 1.98 -17.76
N LYS A 81 2.81 2.96 -17.13
CA LYS A 81 3.24 4.38 -17.19
C LYS A 81 4.08 4.81 -16.01
N TYR A 82 3.85 4.25 -14.82
CA TYR A 82 4.44 4.76 -13.58
C TYR A 82 5.48 3.81 -12.99
N ASP A 83 6.59 4.40 -12.53
CA ASP A 83 7.63 3.70 -11.76
C ASP A 83 7.23 3.58 -10.29
N TRP A 84 6.48 4.57 -9.78
CA TRP A 84 5.95 4.60 -8.43
C TRP A 84 4.46 4.85 -8.41
N ILE A 85 3.76 4.13 -7.52
CA ILE A 85 2.37 4.42 -7.17
C ILE A 85 2.30 4.58 -5.65
N ILE A 86 1.74 5.69 -5.20
CA ILE A 86 1.56 5.99 -3.77
C ILE A 86 0.07 6.12 -3.49
N ASP A 87 -0.46 5.18 -2.73
CA ASP A 87 -1.79 5.23 -2.16
C ASP A 87 -1.70 5.72 -0.71
N SER A 88 -2.00 6.98 -0.48
CA SER A 88 -2.02 7.56 0.85
C SER A 88 -3.43 7.63 1.41
N GLY A 89 -4.06 6.47 1.53
CA GLY A 89 -5.37 6.33 2.16
C GLY A 89 -6.57 6.44 1.21
N THR A 90 -6.40 6.23 -0.06
CA THR A 90 -7.49 6.21 -1.05
C THR A 90 -8.15 4.83 -1.13
N LEU A 91 -7.36 3.76 -1.08
CA LEU A 91 -7.83 2.38 -1.22
C LEU A 91 -9.00 2.06 -0.29
N TYR A 92 -8.90 2.39 0.99
CA TYR A 92 -9.96 2.08 1.96
C TYR A 92 -11.21 2.96 1.81
N CYS A 93 -11.15 4.02 1.02
CA CYS A 93 -12.28 4.89 0.68
C CYS A 93 -13.01 4.47 -0.59
N CYS A 94 -12.41 3.61 -1.42
CA CYS A 94 -13.05 3.06 -2.60
C CYS A 94 -13.90 1.84 -2.24
N PHE A 95 -15.10 1.75 -2.84
CA PHE A 95 -15.99 0.61 -2.58
C PHE A 95 -15.50 -0.66 -3.28
N ASP A 96 -15.00 -0.54 -4.51
CA ASP A 96 -14.41 -1.67 -5.25
C ASP A 96 -12.88 -1.70 -5.12
N VAL A 97 -12.44 -2.20 -3.99
CA VAL A 97 -11.01 -2.40 -3.68
C VAL A 97 -10.30 -3.27 -4.72
N SER A 98 -11.01 -4.27 -5.29
CA SER A 98 -10.45 -5.15 -6.33
C SER A 98 -10.08 -4.36 -7.58
N THR A 99 -10.95 -3.47 -8.03
CA THR A 99 -10.69 -2.62 -9.21
C THR A 99 -9.56 -1.62 -8.94
N VAL A 100 -9.45 -1.08 -7.72
CA VAL A 100 -8.30 -0.22 -7.38
C VAL A 100 -6.97 -0.99 -7.48
N PHE A 101 -6.90 -2.22 -6.98
CA PHE A 101 -5.71 -3.06 -7.14
C PHE A 101 -5.42 -3.41 -8.60
N GLU A 102 -6.45 -3.67 -9.41
CA GLU A 102 -6.28 -3.92 -10.84
C GLU A 102 -5.74 -2.69 -11.56
N ASN A 103 -6.25 -1.50 -11.25
CA ASN A 103 -5.72 -0.23 -11.76
C ASN A 103 -4.26 -0.05 -11.39
N ILE A 104 -3.88 -0.23 -10.12
CA ILE A 104 -2.49 -0.17 -9.66
C ILE A 104 -1.61 -1.13 -10.46
N THR A 105 -2.07 -2.38 -10.61
CA THR A 105 -1.33 -3.40 -11.34
C THR A 105 -1.16 -3.02 -12.82
N ASN A 106 -2.17 -2.44 -13.46
CA ASN A 106 -2.09 -2.03 -14.84
C ASN A 106 -1.22 -0.79 -15.05
N MET A 107 -1.28 0.18 -14.14
CA MET A 107 -0.54 1.45 -14.21
C MET A 107 0.97 1.28 -13.97
N LEU A 108 1.35 0.31 -13.14
CA LEU A 108 2.72 0.14 -12.67
C LEU A 108 3.59 -0.56 -13.72
N LYS A 109 4.77 -0.01 -14.00
CA LYS A 109 5.81 -0.64 -14.84
C LYS A 109 6.37 -1.92 -14.17
N ASN A 110 7.08 -2.73 -14.96
CA ASN A 110 7.92 -3.79 -14.42
C ASN A 110 8.98 -3.19 -13.50
N LYS A 111 9.28 -3.84 -12.39
CA LYS A 111 10.17 -3.36 -11.32
C LYS A 111 9.67 -2.07 -10.63
N GLY A 112 8.45 -1.62 -10.94
CA GLY A 112 7.86 -0.47 -10.29
C GLY A 112 7.48 -0.77 -8.84
N VAL A 113 7.39 0.29 -8.06
CA VAL A 113 7.16 0.26 -6.61
C VAL A 113 5.77 0.78 -6.31
N VAL A 114 5.04 0.09 -5.48
CA VAL A 114 3.77 0.56 -4.92
C VAL A 114 3.87 0.69 -3.40
N VAL A 115 3.32 1.77 -2.89
CA VAL A 115 3.24 2.05 -1.45
C VAL A 115 1.81 2.32 -1.07
N HIS A 116 1.38 1.68 0.00
CA HIS A 116 0.09 1.94 0.64
C HIS A 116 0.29 2.47 2.05
N THR A 117 -0.49 3.49 2.40
CA THR A 117 -0.81 3.79 3.79
C THR A 117 -2.32 3.69 3.96
N GLY A 118 -2.76 2.95 4.94
CA GLY A 118 -4.17 2.64 5.11
C GLY A 118 -4.59 2.53 6.55
N ASN A 119 -5.89 2.46 6.72
CA ASN A 119 -6.53 2.29 8.01
C ASN A 119 -6.49 0.81 8.43
N LEU A 120 -5.83 0.48 9.52
CA LEU A 120 -5.78 -0.87 10.07
C LEU A 120 -6.88 -1.08 11.12
N SER A 121 -7.07 -0.12 12.01
CA SER A 121 -8.12 -0.16 13.05
C SER A 121 -8.52 1.24 13.49
N GLY A 122 -9.70 1.40 14.06
CA GLY A 122 -10.24 2.70 14.43
C GLY A 122 -10.73 3.49 13.21
N PHE A 123 -10.61 4.81 13.24
CA PHE A 123 -11.02 5.71 12.16
C PHE A 123 -12.51 5.58 11.75
N TYR A 124 -13.37 5.37 12.71
CA TYR A 124 -14.82 5.26 12.48
C TYR A 124 -15.35 6.48 11.70
N GLY A 125 -16.13 6.19 10.66
CA GLY A 125 -16.69 7.21 9.79
C GLY A 125 -15.76 7.75 8.71
N ARG A 126 -14.59 7.12 8.50
CA ARG A 126 -13.69 7.42 7.38
C ARG A 126 -13.47 6.18 6.52
N GLY A 127 -13.94 6.26 5.26
CA GLY A 127 -13.82 5.16 4.30
C GLY A 127 -14.76 3.99 4.61
N PHE A 128 -14.67 2.97 3.78
CA PHE A 128 -15.52 1.79 3.87
C PHE A 128 -14.85 0.63 4.61
N TYR A 129 -13.51 0.58 4.63
CA TYR A 129 -12.77 -0.60 5.06
C TYR A 129 -11.67 -0.28 6.08
N SER A 130 -11.44 -1.23 6.97
CA SER A 130 -10.18 -1.40 7.68
C SER A 130 -9.36 -2.45 6.93
N ILE A 131 -8.14 -2.12 6.56
CA ILE A 131 -7.32 -2.97 5.69
C ILE A 131 -6.53 -3.95 6.54
N SER A 132 -6.88 -5.23 6.42
CA SER A 132 -6.08 -6.29 7.02
C SER A 132 -4.71 -6.37 6.33
N PRO A 133 -3.63 -6.53 7.10
CA PRO A 133 -2.33 -6.84 6.52
C PRO A 133 -2.36 -8.06 5.59
N ALA A 134 -3.15 -9.09 5.87
CA ALA A 134 -3.28 -10.27 5.01
C ALA A 134 -3.73 -9.94 3.59
N LEU A 135 -4.52 -8.86 3.40
CA LEU A 135 -4.93 -8.42 2.06
C LEU A 135 -3.72 -8.08 1.19
N PHE A 136 -2.77 -7.28 1.72
CA PHE A 136 -1.57 -6.92 0.98
C PHE A 136 -0.69 -8.14 0.71
N ARG A 137 -0.46 -8.98 1.72
CA ARG A 137 0.35 -10.19 1.56
C ARG A 137 -0.21 -11.10 0.47
N ASP A 138 -1.48 -11.48 0.59
CA ASP A 138 -2.08 -12.45 -0.30
C ASP A 138 -2.21 -11.88 -1.72
N PHE A 139 -2.56 -10.59 -1.83
CA PHE A 139 -2.64 -9.92 -3.13
C PHE A 139 -1.28 -9.84 -3.82
N TYR A 140 -0.27 -9.31 -3.16
CA TYR A 140 1.03 -9.09 -3.77
C TYR A 140 1.74 -10.39 -4.10
N ASN A 141 1.64 -11.40 -3.22
CA ASN A 141 2.22 -12.72 -3.50
C ASN A 141 1.60 -13.37 -4.73
N CYS A 142 0.26 -13.35 -4.89
CA CYS A 142 -0.38 -13.98 -6.05
C CYS A 142 -0.22 -13.19 -7.36
N ASN A 143 0.16 -11.91 -7.32
CA ASN A 143 0.34 -11.03 -8.47
C ASN A 143 1.81 -10.74 -8.83
N ASN A 144 2.73 -11.59 -8.37
CA ASN A 144 4.15 -11.54 -8.72
C ASN A 144 4.88 -10.26 -8.24
N PHE A 145 4.60 -9.85 -7.01
CA PHE A 145 5.33 -8.80 -6.31
C PHE A 145 6.18 -9.38 -5.19
N THR A 146 7.15 -8.59 -4.73
CA THR A 146 7.86 -8.79 -3.47
C THR A 146 7.39 -7.73 -2.49
N ILE A 147 7.00 -8.11 -1.28
CA ILE A 147 6.75 -7.14 -0.21
C ILE A 147 8.11 -6.77 0.39
N GLU A 148 8.48 -5.51 0.26
CA GLU A 148 9.76 -4.99 0.73
C GLU A 148 9.70 -4.56 2.20
N THR A 149 8.55 -4.00 2.60
CA THR A 149 8.41 -3.43 3.94
C THR A 149 6.96 -3.41 4.36
N THR A 150 6.72 -3.79 5.61
CA THR A 150 5.47 -3.58 6.31
C THR A 150 5.72 -2.89 7.64
N ALA A 151 4.86 -1.93 7.98
CA ALA A 151 4.96 -1.20 9.24
C ALA A 151 3.58 -0.78 9.74
N THR A 152 3.48 -0.54 11.03
CA THR A 152 2.28 0.04 11.66
C THR A 152 2.65 1.29 12.44
N LYS A 153 1.74 2.23 12.53
CA LYS A 153 1.82 3.36 13.46
C LYS A 153 0.47 3.56 14.14
N THR A 154 0.48 4.08 15.36
CA THR A 154 -0.73 4.58 15.99
C THR A 154 -0.84 6.08 15.77
N ARG A 155 -2.06 6.61 15.82
CA ARG A 155 -2.29 8.04 15.75
C ARG A 155 -1.61 8.82 16.88
N GLN A 156 -1.46 8.16 18.03
CA GLN A 156 -0.84 8.77 19.23
C GLN A 156 0.68 8.83 19.10
N THR A 157 1.31 7.73 18.69
CA THR A 157 2.78 7.65 18.65
C THR A 157 3.36 8.33 17.41
N ARG A 158 2.60 8.39 16.32
CA ARG A 158 3.02 8.90 15.01
C ARG A 158 4.36 8.35 14.52
N THR A 159 4.79 7.21 15.06
CA THR A 159 6.06 6.56 14.74
C THR A 159 5.78 5.23 14.08
N TRP A 160 6.36 5.01 12.91
CA TRP A 160 6.26 3.74 12.20
C TRP A 160 7.11 2.67 12.88
N LYS A 161 6.51 1.51 13.12
CA LYS A 161 7.17 0.32 13.65
C LYS A 161 7.08 -0.79 12.60
N TYR A 162 8.22 -1.30 12.17
CA TYR A 162 8.29 -2.41 11.24
C TYR A 162 7.80 -3.70 11.88
N PHE A 163 7.17 -4.55 11.10
CA PHE A 163 6.83 -5.90 11.52
C PHE A 163 7.06 -6.88 10.37
N ASN A 164 7.42 -8.11 10.71
CA ASN A 164 7.48 -9.21 9.77
C ASN A 164 6.13 -9.91 9.73
N TYR A 165 5.63 -10.09 8.53
CA TYR A 165 4.36 -10.74 8.28
C TYR A 165 4.32 -12.18 8.74
N GLU A 166 5.36 -12.92 8.40
CA GLU A 166 5.47 -14.36 8.68
C GLU A 166 5.38 -14.60 10.19
N ASP A 167 6.14 -13.86 10.99
CA ASP A 167 6.15 -14.01 12.45
C ASP A 167 4.78 -13.67 13.05
N THR A 168 4.15 -12.60 12.56
CA THR A 168 2.83 -12.16 13.05
C THR A 168 1.72 -13.11 12.61
N TYR A 169 1.79 -13.64 11.39
CA TYR A 169 0.79 -14.56 10.86
C TYR A 169 0.85 -15.92 11.55
N LEU A 170 2.03 -16.49 11.73
CA LEU A 170 2.21 -17.77 12.42
C LEU A 170 1.77 -17.67 13.88
N ALA A 171 2.16 -16.61 14.57
CA ALA A 171 1.72 -16.36 15.95
C ALA A 171 0.18 -16.25 16.03
N ASN A 172 -0.46 -15.51 15.12
CA ASN A 172 -1.91 -15.38 15.09
C ASN A 172 -2.62 -16.65 14.63
N ARG A 173 -2.02 -17.47 13.77
CA ARG A 173 -2.57 -18.76 13.34
C ARG A 173 -2.67 -19.73 14.51
N ASP A 174 -1.63 -19.83 15.32
CA ASP A 174 -1.63 -20.68 16.52
C ASP A 174 -2.62 -20.15 17.57
N LEU A 175 -2.77 -18.85 17.70
CA LEU A 175 -3.70 -18.21 18.62
C LEU A 175 -5.17 -18.34 18.18
N SER A 176 -5.46 -18.37 16.87
CA SER A 176 -6.84 -18.47 16.38
C SER A 176 -7.49 -19.81 16.73
N PHE A 177 -6.71 -20.88 16.91
CA PHE A 177 -7.18 -22.20 17.34
C PHE A 177 -7.14 -22.40 18.87
N GLN A 178 -6.42 -21.60 19.58
CA GLN A 178 -6.38 -21.60 21.05
C GLN A 178 -7.34 -20.57 21.66
N ARG A 179 -8.50 -20.34 21.09
CA ARG A 179 -9.60 -19.66 21.79
C ARG A 179 -10.12 -20.49 22.96
N VAL A 180 -9.22 -20.96 23.76
CA VAL A 180 -9.53 -21.47 25.07
C VAL A 180 -9.19 -20.36 26.05
N ALA A 181 -10.22 -19.69 26.53
CA ALA A 181 -10.18 -18.82 27.67
C ALA A 181 -9.26 -17.58 27.55
N GLY A 182 -9.72 -16.54 26.87
CA GLY A 182 -9.45 -15.15 27.28
C GLY A 182 -8.03 -14.61 27.18
N GLU A 183 -7.07 -15.37 26.66
CA GLU A 183 -5.68 -14.97 26.65
C GLU A 183 -5.16 -14.75 25.22
N PHE A 184 -4.70 -13.52 25.00
CA PHE A 184 -3.93 -13.06 23.86
C PHE A 184 -4.67 -12.81 22.55
N VAL A 185 -5.44 -11.75 22.50
CA VAL A 185 -5.53 -10.95 21.28
C VAL A 185 -4.42 -9.90 21.40
N PRO A 186 -3.43 -9.83 20.48
CA PRO A 186 -2.54 -8.69 20.51
C PRO A 186 -3.43 -7.44 20.42
N GLU A 187 -3.34 -6.57 21.41
CA GLU A 187 -4.06 -5.30 21.40
C GLU A 187 -3.60 -4.53 20.17
N ILE A 188 -4.39 -4.61 19.09
CA ILE A 188 -4.25 -3.65 18.00
C ILE A 188 -4.76 -2.34 18.58
N PRO A 189 -3.89 -1.36 18.82
CA PRO A 189 -4.33 -0.10 19.37
C PRO A 189 -5.41 0.50 18.50
N ASN A 190 -6.42 1.11 19.13
CA ASN A 190 -7.37 1.92 18.41
C ASN A 190 -6.62 3.00 17.59
N ASP A 191 -7.14 3.35 16.43
CA ASP A 191 -6.52 4.33 15.51
C ASP A 191 -5.13 3.93 15.00
N SER A 192 -4.97 2.68 14.60
CA SER A 192 -3.75 2.19 13.96
C SER A 192 -3.81 2.29 12.44
N MET A 193 -2.68 2.63 11.84
CA MET A 193 -2.46 2.64 10.40
C MET A 193 -1.48 1.56 10.00
N ILE A 194 -1.64 1.05 8.79
CA ILE A 194 -0.71 0.12 8.15
C ILE A 194 0.02 0.82 7.01
N PHE A 195 1.28 0.47 6.84
CA PHE A 195 2.11 0.78 5.69
C PHE A 195 2.54 -0.51 5.02
N CYS A 196 2.46 -0.56 3.69
CA CYS A 196 2.96 -1.65 2.89
C CYS A 196 3.68 -1.10 1.67
N CYS A 197 4.92 -1.54 1.45
CA CYS A 197 5.68 -1.29 0.23
C CYS A 197 5.91 -2.61 -0.50
N ALA A 198 5.62 -2.65 -1.79
CA ALA A 198 5.85 -3.81 -2.62
C ALA A 198 6.45 -3.41 -3.97
N THR A 199 7.36 -4.25 -4.48
CA THR A 199 8.01 -4.09 -5.79
C THR A 199 7.50 -5.16 -6.74
N ARG A 200 7.07 -4.76 -7.94
CA ARG A 200 6.66 -5.66 -9.00
C ARG A 200 7.87 -6.38 -9.58
N LYS A 201 7.87 -7.70 -9.63
CA LYS A 201 8.92 -8.48 -10.31
C LYS A 201 8.77 -8.38 -11.82
N GLU A 202 7.65 -8.88 -12.30
CA GLU A 202 7.30 -8.90 -13.72
C GLU A 202 5.78 -8.80 -13.89
N ARG A 203 5.35 -8.37 -15.07
CA ARG A 203 3.93 -8.34 -15.39
C ARG A 203 3.34 -9.75 -15.42
N SER A 204 2.24 -9.92 -14.73
CA SER A 204 1.44 -11.15 -14.73
C SER A 204 -0.03 -10.79 -14.92
N PRO A 205 -0.87 -11.70 -15.41
CA PRO A 205 -2.30 -11.50 -15.40
C PRO A 205 -2.79 -11.19 -13.99
N PHE A 206 -3.68 -10.21 -13.86
CA PHE A 206 -4.30 -9.85 -12.58
C PHE A 206 -5.02 -11.04 -11.96
N LYS A 207 -4.77 -11.29 -10.68
CA LYS A 207 -5.38 -12.35 -9.91
C LYS A 207 -6.03 -11.80 -8.65
N LYS A 208 -7.25 -12.23 -8.38
CA LYS A 208 -7.90 -12.00 -7.09
C LYS A 208 -7.36 -13.01 -6.08
N PRO A 209 -6.85 -12.58 -4.92
CA PRO A 209 -6.29 -13.51 -3.94
C PRO A 209 -7.39 -14.36 -3.31
N VAL A 210 -7.03 -15.57 -2.95
CA VAL A 210 -7.77 -16.39 -1.98
C VAL A 210 -6.95 -16.39 -0.70
N PRO A 211 -7.55 -16.13 0.47
CA PRO A 211 -6.79 -16.11 1.72
C PRO A 211 -6.02 -17.42 1.92
N GLU A 212 -4.73 -17.30 2.22
CA GLU A 212 -3.81 -18.45 2.27
C GLU A 212 -4.27 -19.55 3.22
N HIS A 213 -4.93 -19.19 4.33
CA HIS A 213 -5.43 -20.17 5.29
C HIS A 213 -6.56 -21.05 4.73
N PHE A 214 -7.24 -20.68 3.62
CA PHE A 214 -8.20 -21.54 2.95
C PHE A 214 -7.54 -22.49 1.94
N ILE A 215 -6.38 -22.12 1.40
CA ILE A 215 -5.67 -22.96 0.41
C ILE A 215 -4.99 -24.14 1.10
N ASN A 216 -4.54 -23.97 2.34
CA ASN A 216 -3.80 -24.99 3.08
C ASN A 216 -4.68 -25.99 3.84
N THR A 217 -6.01 -25.92 3.73
CA THR A 217 -6.94 -26.86 4.41
C THR A 217 -7.21 -28.15 3.67
N ASP A 218 -6.88 -28.22 2.37
CA ASP A 218 -7.12 -29.41 1.55
C ASP A 218 -5.97 -30.44 1.59
N GLY A 219 -5.00 -30.23 2.47
CA GLY A 219 -3.82 -31.09 2.64
C GLY A 219 -3.78 -31.94 3.93
N LYS A 220 -4.94 -32.17 4.61
CA LYS A 220 -5.01 -33.09 5.75
C LYS A 220 -6.20 -34.01 5.63
#